data_80ed2a6e6910184ba85bff6d7e447dcd
#
_entry.id   80ed2a6e6910184ba85bff6d7e447dcd
#
_cell.length_a   1.000
_cell.length_b   1.000
_cell.length_c   1.000
_cell.angle_alpha   90.00
_cell.angle_beta   90.00
_cell.angle_gamma   90.00
#
_symmetry.space_group_name_H-M   'P 1'
#
loop_
_entity.id
_entity.type
_entity.pdbx_description
1 polymer ?
#
loop_
_entity_poly.entity_id
_entity_poly.type
_entity_poly.pdbx_seq_one_letter_code
_entity_poly.pdbx_strand_id
1 'polypeptide(L)'
;QWYWSYEFSDYNYFLCGTDNEGTKIKYDCYMTNLETLPEKQGYFRLLETNKRILLPIKTHIRLLVSSADVLHSWTVPSFGVKVDACPGRLNQLNLFIKRTGLFFGQCSEICGVNHAFMPIAVACVEQKIYSMFVFEQMIKYLN
;
A
#
# COMPACT_ATOMS: atom_id res chain seq x y z
N GLN A 1 14.36 -1.22 -4.78
CA GLN A 1 14.08 -2.65 -4.78
C GLN A 1 13.74 -3.15 -3.38
N TRP A 2 12.88 -4.18 -3.30
CA TRP A 2 12.42 -4.88 -2.10
C TRP A 2 11.63 -4.04 -1.10
N TYR A 3 10.78 -3.12 -1.60
CA TYR A 3 9.75 -2.43 -0.85
C TYR A 3 8.60 -2.07 -1.78
N TRP A 4 7.46 -1.72 -1.20
CA TRP A 4 6.30 -1.24 -1.94
C TRP A 4 6.14 0.26 -1.75
N SER A 5 5.97 0.97 -2.86
CA SER A 5 5.63 2.39 -2.86
C SER A 5 4.16 2.54 -3.28
N TYR A 6 3.39 3.27 -2.50
CA TYR A 6 1.96 3.51 -2.76
C TYR A 6 1.71 4.97 -3.05
N GLU A 7 0.89 5.22 -4.07
CA GLU A 7 0.45 6.55 -4.48
C GLU A 7 -1.08 6.55 -4.60
N PHE A 8 -1.73 7.58 -4.02
CA PHE A 8 -3.17 7.78 -4.10
C PHE A 8 -3.46 8.82 -5.16
N SER A 9 -3.77 8.39 -6.37
CA SER A 9 -3.92 9.27 -7.54
C SER A 9 -5.20 10.12 -7.54
N ASP A 10 -6.26 9.69 -6.84
CA ASP A 10 -7.56 10.38 -6.85
C ASP A 10 -7.53 11.76 -6.19
N TYR A 11 -6.52 12.04 -5.38
CA TYR A 11 -6.43 13.28 -4.59
C TYR A 11 -5.48 14.32 -5.16
N ASN A 12 -4.83 14.03 -6.27
CA ASN A 12 -3.92 14.96 -6.95
C ASN A 12 -4.61 16.26 -7.42
N TYR A 13 -5.92 16.22 -7.64
CA TYR A 13 -6.71 17.34 -8.17
C TYR A 13 -6.98 18.43 -7.12
N PHE A 14 -7.08 18.09 -5.85
CA PHE A 14 -7.40 19.06 -4.79
C PHE A 14 -6.19 19.89 -4.35
N LEU A 15 -4.99 19.45 -4.69
CA LEU A 15 -3.73 20.09 -4.32
C LEU A 15 -3.13 20.92 -5.48
N CYS A 16 -3.83 21.00 -6.60
CA CYS A 16 -3.38 21.70 -7.80
C CYS A 16 -3.70 23.20 -7.73
N GLY A 17 -3.09 23.91 -6.76
CA GLY A 17 -3.27 25.35 -6.59
C GLY A 17 -2.02 26.21 -6.82
N THR A 18 -0.83 25.65 -6.80
CA THR A 18 0.41 26.37 -7.03
C THR A 18 1.48 25.43 -7.57
N ASP A 19 1.89 25.71 -8.82
CA ASP A 19 3.09 25.18 -9.46
C ASP A 19 3.16 23.67 -9.77
N ASN A 20 2.95 23.36 -11.02
CA ASN A 20 3.38 22.30 -11.95
C ASN A 20 3.71 20.85 -11.48
N GLU A 21 3.75 20.53 -10.20
CA GLU A 21 3.83 19.18 -9.68
C GLU A 21 2.79 19.01 -8.56
N GLY A 22 1.58 18.58 -8.92
CA GLY A 22 0.50 18.33 -7.99
C GLY A 22 0.99 17.47 -6.82
N THR A 23 0.78 17.93 -5.59
CA THR A 23 1.18 17.22 -4.38
C THR A 23 0.46 15.89 -4.30
N LYS A 24 1.23 14.80 -4.33
CA LYS A 24 0.72 13.43 -4.36
C LYS A 24 0.84 12.81 -2.99
N ILE A 25 -0.23 12.19 -2.49
CA ILE A 25 -0.13 11.34 -1.30
C ILE A 25 0.65 10.09 -1.70
N LYS A 26 1.92 10.04 -1.34
CA LYS A 26 2.83 8.95 -1.64
C LYS A 26 3.64 8.57 -0.41
N TYR A 27 3.84 7.27 -0.20
CA TYR A 27 4.74 6.77 0.84
C TYR A 27 5.27 5.39 0.52
N ASP A 28 6.42 5.08 1.11
CA ASP A 28 7.09 3.80 0.98
C ASP A 28 6.81 2.92 2.21
N CYS A 29 6.64 1.63 1.96
CA CYS A 29 6.40 0.61 2.97
C CYS A 29 7.54 -0.41 2.97
N TYR A 30 8.27 -0.44 4.08
CA TYR A 30 9.38 -1.37 4.31
C TYR A 30 8.99 -2.39 5.37
N MET A 31 9.54 -3.59 5.27
CA MET A 31 9.39 -4.59 6.33
C MET A 31 9.94 -4.05 7.66
N THR A 32 9.18 -4.22 8.72
CA THR A 32 9.61 -3.85 10.06
C THR A 32 10.45 -4.95 10.68
N ASN A 33 11.58 -4.60 11.28
CA ASN A 33 12.42 -5.54 11.99
C ASN A 33 11.78 -5.93 13.33
N LEU A 34 11.77 -7.22 13.67
CA LEU A 34 11.17 -7.72 14.92
C LEU A 34 11.77 -7.10 16.17
N GLU A 35 13.08 -6.78 16.13
CA GLU A 35 13.79 -6.17 17.26
C GLU A 35 13.25 -4.78 17.65
N THR A 36 12.54 -4.11 16.71
CA THR A 36 11.95 -2.80 16.92
C THR A 36 10.47 -2.86 17.33
N LEU A 37 9.87 -4.06 17.34
CA LEU A 37 8.47 -4.26 17.70
C LEU A 37 8.34 -4.55 19.21
N PRO A 38 7.34 -3.95 19.89
CA PRO A 38 7.08 -4.25 21.29
C PRO A 38 6.72 -5.75 21.47
N GLU A 39 7.38 -6.43 22.38
CA GLU A 39 7.26 -7.89 22.59
C GLU A 39 5.84 -8.42 22.91
N LYS A 40 4.86 -7.56 23.13
CA LYS A 40 3.56 -7.94 23.69
C LYS A 40 2.33 -7.77 22.80
N GLN A 41 2.47 -7.46 21.50
CA GLN A 41 1.29 -6.99 20.72
C GLN A 41 0.88 -7.85 19.52
N GLY A 42 1.22 -9.14 19.47
CA GLY A 42 0.69 -10.03 18.43
C GLY A 42 1.07 -9.67 17.00
N TYR A 43 2.26 -9.14 16.80
CA TYR A 43 2.81 -8.85 15.48
C TYR A 43 3.21 -10.12 14.75
N PHE A 44 3.06 -10.13 13.44
CA PHE A 44 3.42 -11.26 12.58
C PHE A 44 4.82 -11.08 12.02
N ARG A 45 5.69 -12.02 12.32
CA ARG A 45 7.05 -12.06 11.77
C ARG A 45 7.00 -12.04 10.23
N LEU A 46 7.84 -11.20 9.60
CA LEU A 46 7.99 -11.03 8.15
C LEU A 46 6.77 -10.47 7.41
N LEU A 47 5.71 -10.08 8.12
CA LEU A 47 4.50 -9.53 7.51
C LEU A 47 4.25 -8.07 7.88
N GLU A 48 4.85 -7.58 8.96
CA GLU A 48 4.66 -6.21 9.41
C GLU A 48 5.49 -5.21 8.61
N THR A 49 4.89 -4.05 8.39
CA THR A 49 5.51 -2.92 7.69
C THR A 49 5.52 -1.68 8.57
N ASN A 50 6.47 -0.78 8.33
CA ASN A 50 6.57 0.52 9.01
C ASN A 50 5.33 1.41 8.80
N LYS A 51 4.66 1.27 7.66
CA LYS A 51 3.39 1.92 7.33
C LYS A 51 2.47 0.89 6.70
N ARG A 52 1.17 1.01 6.92
CA ARG A 52 0.15 0.16 6.29
C ARG A 52 -0.56 0.96 5.21
N ILE A 53 -0.90 0.30 4.10
CA ILE A 53 -1.81 0.90 3.14
C ILE A 53 -3.21 0.94 3.74
N LEU A 54 -3.82 2.11 3.78
CA LEU A 54 -5.18 2.28 4.28
C LEU A 54 -6.15 2.25 3.11
N LEU A 55 -7.15 1.37 3.18
CA LEU A 55 -8.17 1.23 2.15
C LEU A 55 -9.58 1.27 2.76
N PRO A 56 -10.55 1.91 2.08
CA PRO A 56 -11.94 1.93 2.55
C PRO A 56 -12.64 0.60 2.27
N ILE A 57 -13.53 0.18 3.17
CA ILE A 57 -14.45 -0.93 2.91
C ILE A 57 -15.66 -0.47 2.09
N LYS A 58 -16.38 -1.43 1.48
CA LYS A 58 -17.64 -1.22 0.72
C LYS A 58 -17.50 -0.18 -0.39
N THR A 59 -16.31 -0.07 -0.94
CA THR A 59 -15.97 0.88 -2.01
C THR A 59 -15.25 0.13 -3.13
N HIS A 60 -15.56 0.46 -4.36
CA HIS A 60 -14.81 -0.07 -5.51
C HIS A 60 -13.46 0.64 -5.61
N ILE A 61 -12.40 -0.13 -5.50
CA ILE A 61 -11.02 0.34 -5.53
C ILE A 61 -10.34 -0.21 -6.78
N ARG A 62 -9.72 0.66 -7.54
CA ARG A 62 -8.86 0.28 -8.66
C ARG A 62 -7.40 0.39 -8.24
N LEU A 63 -6.71 -0.73 -8.21
CA LEU A 63 -5.26 -0.78 -8.03
C LEU A 63 -4.58 -0.78 -9.40
N LEU A 64 -3.59 0.08 -9.55
CA LEU A 64 -2.68 0.11 -10.68
C LEU A 64 -1.31 -0.35 -10.17
N VAL A 65 -0.76 -1.39 -10.76
CA VAL A 65 0.44 -2.06 -10.27
C VAL A 65 1.50 -2.13 -11.34
N SER A 66 2.69 -1.66 -11.03
CA SER A 66 3.86 -1.71 -11.91
C SER A 66 5.14 -1.91 -11.08
N SER A 67 6.27 -2.04 -11.73
CA SER A 67 7.59 -2.13 -11.12
C SER A 67 8.53 -1.11 -11.75
N ALA A 68 9.50 -0.64 -10.97
CA ALA A 68 10.55 0.26 -11.46
C ALA A 68 11.84 -0.47 -11.87
N ASP A 69 11.98 -1.76 -11.52
CA ASP A 69 13.22 -2.53 -11.70
C ASP A 69 12.98 -3.90 -12.31
N VAL A 70 12.63 -4.91 -11.51
CA VAL A 70 12.40 -6.30 -11.94
C VAL A 70 10.94 -6.71 -11.71
N LEU A 71 10.59 -7.93 -12.06
CA LEU A 71 9.28 -8.49 -11.78
C LEU A 71 9.07 -8.66 -10.28
N HIS A 72 7.90 -8.25 -9.81
CA HIS A 72 7.35 -8.51 -8.48
C HIS A 72 5.91 -8.98 -8.64
N SER A 73 5.24 -9.35 -7.56
CA SER A 73 3.80 -9.65 -7.57
C SER A 73 3.15 -9.19 -6.30
N TRP A 74 2.17 -8.31 -6.42
CA TRP A 74 1.37 -7.82 -5.30
C TRP A 74 0.26 -8.83 -5.00
N THR A 75 0.31 -9.42 -3.81
CA THR A 75 -0.57 -10.54 -3.45
C THR A 75 -1.06 -10.39 -2.03
N VAL A 76 -2.39 -10.44 -1.85
CA VAL A 76 -3.04 -10.53 -0.54
C VAL A 76 -4.00 -11.72 -0.58
N PRO A 77 -3.61 -12.87 -0.02
CA PRO A 77 -4.38 -14.11 -0.11
C PRO A 77 -5.81 -13.99 0.42
N SER A 78 -6.00 -13.24 1.52
CA SER A 78 -7.32 -13.04 2.13
C SER A 78 -8.29 -12.23 1.24
N PHE A 79 -7.80 -11.51 0.26
CA PHE A 79 -8.61 -10.84 -0.77
C PHE A 79 -8.82 -11.73 -2.00
N GLY A 80 -8.12 -12.86 -2.09
CA GLY A 80 -8.11 -13.70 -3.28
C GLY A 80 -7.46 -13.04 -4.49
N VAL A 81 -6.48 -12.14 -4.28
CA VAL A 81 -5.87 -11.34 -5.35
C VAL A 81 -4.38 -11.57 -5.47
N LYS A 82 -3.93 -11.63 -6.70
CA LYS A 82 -2.52 -11.65 -7.11
C LYS A 82 -2.40 -10.91 -8.44
N VAL A 83 -1.50 -9.96 -8.51
CA VAL A 83 -1.23 -9.20 -9.74
C VAL A 83 0.27 -8.94 -9.88
N ASP A 84 0.80 -9.23 -11.05
CA ASP A 84 2.22 -9.03 -11.33
C ASP A 84 2.53 -7.54 -11.51
N ALA A 85 3.65 -7.12 -10.92
CA ALA A 85 4.24 -5.81 -11.10
C ALA A 85 5.39 -5.94 -12.12
N CYS A 86 5.10 -5.55 -13.36
CA CYS A 86 6.04 -5.67 -14.46
C CYS A 86 6.63 -4.31 -14.83
N PRO A 87 7.96 -4.20 -15.05
CA PRO A 87 8.56 -2.99 -15.57
C PRO A 87 7.96 -2.59 -16.93
N GLY A 88 7.63 -1.29 -17.08
CA GLY A 88 7.07 -0.76 -18.31
C GLY A 88 5.61 -1.14 -18.60
N ARG A 89 4.95 -1.87 -17.70
CA ARG A 89 3.55 -2.27 -17.82
C ARG A 89 2.76 -1.85 -16.58
N LEU A 90 1.57 -1.29 -16.79
CA LEU A 90 0.64 -0.92 -15.72
C LEU A 90 -0.52 -1.93 -15.68
N ASN A 91 -0.44 -2.89 -14.77
CA ASN A 91 -1.51 -3.86 -14.54
C ASN A 91 -2.60 -3.27 -13.66
N GLN A 92 -3.84 -3.63 -13.93
CA GLN A 92 -5.00 -3.17 -13.20
C GLN A 92 -5.71 -4.31 -12.47
N LEU A 93 -6.13 -4.05 -11.25
CA LEU A 93 -6.93 -4.94 -10.43
C LEU A 93 -8.05 -4.14 -9.75
N ASN A 94 -9.26 -4.72 -9.71
CA ASN A 94 -10.40 -4.15 -9.01
C ASN A 94 -10.61 -4.88 -7.69
N LEU A 95 -10.78 -4.14 -6.61
CA LEU A 95 -11.07 -4.65 -5.27
C LEU A 95 -12.42 -4.13 -4.78
N PHE A 96 -13.11 -4.98 -4.01
CA PHE A 96 -14.26 -4.59 -3.21
C PHE A 96 -14.18 -5.29 -1.86
N ILE A 97 -13.72 -4.56 -0.84
CA ILE A 97 -13.46 -5.11 0.49
C ILE A 97 -14.73 -5.00 1.33
N LYS A 98 -15.20 -6.12 1.88
CA LYS A 98 -16.51 -6.18 2.57
C LYS A 98 -16.44 -5.86 4.06
N ARG A 99 -15.30 -6.05 4.72
CA ARG A 99 -15.15 -5.92 6.17
C ARG A 99 -13.85 -5.22 6.57
N THR A 100 -13.87 -4.57 7.71
CA THR A 100 -12.69 -3.98 8.34
C THR A 100 -11.72 -5.05 8.85
N GLY A 101 -10.47 -4.67 9.01
CA GLY A 101 -9.44 -5.52 9.59
C GLY A 101 -8.04 -5.25 9.03
N LEU A 102 -7.08 -6.02 9.51
CA LEU A 102 -5.72 -6.04 9.00
C LEU A 102 -5.55 -7.27 8.13
N PHE A 103 -4.99 -7.07 6.95
CA PHE A 103 -4.76 -8.13 5.97
C PHE A 103 -3.30 -8.05 5.51
N PHE A 104 -2.70 -9.22 5.34
CA PHE A 104 -1.29 -9.33 5.03
C PHE A 104 -1.08 -10.08 3.72
N GLY A 105 0.00 -9.73 3.05
CA GLY A 105 0.47 -10.39 1.84
C GLY A 105 1.98 -10.33 1.74
N GLN A 106 2.50 -10.99 0.71
CA GLN A 106 3.93 -11.01 0.42
C GLN A 106 4.13 -10.92 -1.09
N CYS A 107 5.29 -10.44 -1.51
CA CYS A 107 5.70 -10.53 -2.90
C CYS A 107 5.65 -11.99 -3.37
N SER A 108 5.00 -12.26 -4.48
CA SER A 108 4.74 -13.61 -4.99
C SER A 108 5.40 -13.87 -6.36
N GLU A 109 6.42 -13.08 -6.70
CA GLU A 109 7.31 -13.30 -7.85
C GLU A 109 8.76 -13.15 -7.41
N ILE A 110 9.61 -14.11 -7.75
CA ILE A 110 11.03 -14.10 -7.39
C ILE A 110 11.72 -12.85 -7.94
N CYS A 111 12.36 -12.07 -7.07
CA CYS A 111 12.92 -10.77 -7.41
C CYS A 111 14.31 -10.50 -6.82
N GLY A 112 14.96 -11.52 -6.26
CA GLY A 112 16.33 -11.43 -5.74
C GLY A 112 16.47 -11.76 -4.26
N VAL A 113 17.54 -11.29 -3.64
CA VAL A 113 17.97 -11.68 -2.29
C VAL A 113 16.92 -11.38 -1.21
N ASN A 114 16.26 -10.23 -1.29
CA ASN A 114 15.26 -9.80 -0.32
C ASN A 114 13.81 -10.04 -0.76
N HIS A 115 13.60 -10.99 -1.67
CA HIS A 115 12.27 -11.36 -2.13
C HIS A 115 11.30 -11.73 -0.98
N ALA A 116 11.77 -12.41 0.05
CA ALA A 116 10.98 -12.79 1.22
C ALA A 116 10.76 -11.63 2.22
N PHE A 117 11.41 -10.49 2.01
CA PHE A 117 11.47 -9.38 2.96
C PHE A 117 10.81 -8.10 2.47
N MET A 118 9.79 -8.23 1.60
CA MET A 118 8.97 -7.13 1.11
C MET A 118 7.46 -7.45 1.25
N PRO A 119 6.96 -7.43 2.49
CA PRO A 119 5.57 -7.75 2.78
C PRO A 119 4.61 -6.64 2.38
N ILE A 120 3.32 -7.01 2.39
CA ILE A 120 2.19 -6.12 2.14
C ILE A 120 1.32 -6.14 3.39
N ALA A 121 1.07 -4.99 4.00
CA ALA A 121 0.17 -4.85 5.13
C ALA A 121 -0.93 -3.83 4.78
N VAL A 122 -2.18 -4.29 4.80
CA VAL A 122 -3.37 -3.51 4.44
C VAL A 122 -4.27 -3.35 5.65
N ALA A 123 -4.57 -2.11 6.02
CA ALA A 123 -5.58 -1.77 7.01
C ALA A 123 -6.87 -1.36 6.30
N CYS A 124 -7.91 -2.16 6.42
CA CYS A 124 -9.21 -1.87 5.84
C CYS A 124 -10.12 -1.22 6.88
N VAL A 125 -10.62 -0.03 6.58
CA VAL A 125 -11.35 0.81 7.53
C VAL A 125 -12.66 1.32 6.94
N GLU A 126 -13.53 1.81 7.80
CA GLU A 126 -14.75 2.48 7.36
C GLU A 126 -14.43 3.76 6.58
N GLN A 127 -15.35 4.13 5.69
CA GLN A 127 -15.20 5.31 4.81
C GLN A 127 -14.89 6.60 5.60
N LYS A 128 -15.50 6.78 6.77
CA LYS A 128 -15.25 7.95 7.61
C LYS A 128 -13.79 8.03 8.07
N ILE A 129 -13.24 6.92 8.55
CA ILE A 129 -11.83 6.86 9.01
C ILE A 129 -10.88 7.07 7.83
N TYR A 130 -11.19 6.47 6.68
CA TYR A 130 -10.42 6.67 5.46
C TYR A 130 -10.41 8.14 5.03
N SER A 131 -11.56 8.82 5.04
CA SER A 131 -11.65 10.25 4.69
C SER A 131 -10.84 11.13 5.64
N MET A 132 -10.85 10.82 6.95
CA MET A 132 -10.02 11.53 7.93
C MET A 132 -8.52 11.35 7.65
N PHE A 133 -8.10 10.14 7.34
CA PHE A 133 -6.71 9.86 6.96
C PHE A 133 -6.29 10.67 5.72
N VAL A 134 -7.09 10.64 4.66
CA VAL A 134 -6.79 11.41 3.45
C VAL A 134 -6.68 12.89 3.75
N PHE A 135 -7.61 13.45 4.50
CA PHE A 135 -7.60 14.84 4.90
C PHE A 135 -6.35 15.20 5.72
N GLU A 136 -5.95 14.37 6.67
CA GLU A 136 -4.72 14.54 7.44
C GLU A 136 -3.48 14.54 6.54
N GLN A 137 -3.41 13.61 5.58
CA GLN A 137 -2.30 13.59 4.63
C GLN A 137 -2.28 14.87 3.77
N MET A 138 -3.44 15.34 3.30
CA MET A 138 -3.53 16.57 2.52
C MET A 138 -3.04 17.79 3.31
N ILE A 139 -3.41 17.91 4.57
CA ILE A 139 -2.93 19.03 5.43
C ILE A 139 -1.40 19.01 5.60
N LYS A 140 -0.79 17.83 5.75
CA LYS A 140 0.66 17.72 5.88
C LYS A 140 1.44 18.24 4.65
N TYR A 141 0.80 18.31 3.50
CA TYR A 141 1.39 18.85 2.28
C TYR A 141 1.11 20.34 2.08
N LEU A 142 0.18 20.91 2.83
CA LEU A 142 -0.14 22.33 2.76
C LEU A 142 0.67 23.18 3.75
N ASN A 143 1.35 22.55 4.69
CA ASN A 143 2.24 23.18 5.70
C ASN A 143 3.71 22.87 5.38
#